data_cefbb228cd6dc46337a812a71b128ba8
#
_entry.id   cefbb228cd6dc46337a812a71b128ba8
#
_cell.length_a   1.000
_cell.length_b   1.000
_cell.length_c   1.000
_cell.angle_alpha   90.00
_cell.angle_beta   90.00
_cell.angle_gamma   90.00
#
_symmetry.space_group_name_H-M   'P 1'
#
loop_
_entity.id
_entity.type
_entity.pdbx_description
1 polymer ?
#
loop_
_entity_poly.entity_id
_entity_poly.type
_entity_poly.pdbx_seq_one_letter_code
_entity_poly.pdbx_strand_id
1 'polypeptide(L)'
;MNLIWSVVLLQSLLLLLFNFNQIFAESPTTDFKPYQNKKHSVELMYPSDWTYVEFKDQFFDNDLSIITSFISPLDSSVDTFQEYFTIKSKILDPEDTFSNHFNSYLEKLKETVTNINISNIKDISNRNKYLQYSFSPQSGLVINKDEYIFLINNNYVFHIEFTSNDDDYKAFKSLINKIISYFRIN
;
A
#
# COMPACT_ATOMS: atom_id res chain seq x y z
N MET A 1 -0.97 -43.99 41.87
CA MET A 1 -0.40 -42.80 41.14
C MET A 1 -1.55 -41.85 40.90
N ASN A 2 -1.58 -40.73 41.59
CA ASN A 2 -2.76 -39.92 41.80
C ASN A 2 -3.21 -39.16 40.53
N LEU A 3 -4.50 -39.27 40.21
CA LEU A 3 -5.19 -38.63 39.11
C LEU A 3 -4.90 -37.12 39.02
N ILE A 4 -4.61 -36.47 40.15
CA ILE A 4 -4.27 -35.03 40.26
C ILE A 4 -2.96 -34.71 39.55
N TRP A 5 -1.94 -35.55 39.62
CA TRP A 5 -0.66 -35.33 38.95
C TRP A 5 -0.74 -35.46 37.43
N SER A 6 -1.65 -36.26 36.92
CA SER A 6 -1.88 -36.44 35.49
C SER A 6 -2.56 -35.20 34.87
N VAL A 7 -3.45 -34.55 35.63
CA VAL A 7 -4.15 -33.31 35.16
C VAL A 7 -3.21 -32.13 35.16
N VAL A 8 -2.33 -31.98 36.17
CA VAL A 8 -1.34 -30.90 36.24
C VAL A 8 -0.30 -31.01 35.11
N LEU A 9 0.16 -32.23 34.82
CA LEU A 9 1.09 -32.47 33.70
C LEU A 9 0.43 -32.20 32.34
N LEU A 10 -0.85 -32.54 32.17
CA LEU A 10 -1.57 -32.26 30.92
C LEU A 10 -1.79 -30.76 30.71
N GLN A 11 -2.12 -30.01 31.78
CA GLN A 11 -2.27 -28.54 31.70
C GLN A 11 -0.95 -27.84 31.42
N SER A 12 0.17 -28.25 32.01
CA SER A 12 1.49 -27.68 31.73
C SER A 12 1.97 -27.99 30.31
N LEU A 13 1.64 -29.16 29.77
CA LEU A 13 1.94 -29.52 28.38
C LEU A 13 1.09 -28.69 27.39
N LEU A 14 -0.20 -28.48 27.71
CA LEU A 14 -1.07 -27.61 26.91
C LEU A 14 -0.58 -26.15 26.89
N LEU A 15 -0.15 -25.61 28.04
CA LEU A 15 0.41 -24.26 28.13
C LEU A 15 1.73 -24.12 27.34
N LEU A 16 2.56 -25.17 27.29
CA LEU A 16 3.77 -25.19 26.46
C LEU A 16 3.42 -25.22 24.96
N LEU A 17 2.38 -25.94 24.56
CA LEU A 17 1.93 -25.97 23.16
C LEU A 17 1.29 -24.65 22.71
N PHE A 18 0.59 -23.93 23.61
CA PHE A 18 0.04 -22.61 23.30
C PHE A 18 1.11 -21.51 23.14
N ASN A 19 2.26 -21.65 23.81
CA ASN A 19 3.37 -20.68 23.65
C ASN A 19 4.22 -20.92 22.40
N PHE A 20 4.07 -22.05 21.70
CA PHE A 20 4.82 -22.31 20.45
C PHE A 20 4.16 -21.72 19.21
N ASN A 21 2.89 -21.28 19.27
CA ASN A 21 2.19 -20.66 18.15
C ASN A 21 2.28 -19.11 18.12
N GLN A 22 3.09 -18.51 18.99
CA GLN A 22 3.41 -17.06 18.95
C GLN A 22 4.77 -16.77 18.34
N ILE A 23 5.32 -17.68 17.57
CA ILE A 23 6.58 -17.44 16.89
C ILE A 23 6.28 -17.24 15.41
N PHE A 24 6.60 -16.03 14.98
CA PHE A 24 6.72 -15.55 13.60
C PHE A 24 5.44 -15.04 12.90
N ALA A 25 4.90 -13.91 13.42
CA ALA A 25 4.75 -12.83 12.48
C ALA A 25 6.17 -12.27 12.29
N GLU A 26 6.89 -12.67 11.29
CA GLU A 26 8.13 -12.01 10.91
C GLU A 26 7.81 -10.54 10.73
N SER A 27 8.45 -9.71 11.52
CA SER A 27 8.45 -8.27 11.31
C SER A 27 8.87 -8.04 9.86
N PRO A 28 8.14 -7.26 9.05
CA PRO A 28 8.48 -7.03 7.65
C PRO A 28 9.94 -6.64 7.59
N THR A 29 10.68 -7.22 6.67
CA THR A 29 12.14 -7.11 6.57
C THR A 29 12.58 -5.68 6.77
N THR A 30 13.57 -5.46 7.64
CA THR A 30 14.12 -4.13 7.92
C THR A 30 14.99 -3.61 6.79
N ASP A 31 15.35 -4.48 5.85
CA ASP A 31 16.26 -4.20 4.75
C ASP A 31 15.54 -3.54 3.58
N PHE A 32 16.14 -2.47 3.07
CA PHE A 32 15.64 -1.72 1.93
C PHE A 32 16.70 -1.64 0.84
N LYS A 33 16.26 -1.67 -0.41
CA LYS A 33 17.11 -1.44 -1.57
C LYS A 33 16.64 -0.22 -2.36
N PRO A 34 17.56 0.50 -3.03
CA PRO A 34 17.21 1.69 -3.81
C PRO A 34 16.52 1.32 -5.12
N TYR A 35 15.59 2.16 -5.53
CA TYR A 35 15.04 2.21 -6.87
C TYR A 35 15.22 3.61 -7.44
N GLN A 36 15.58 3.68 -8.71
CA GLN A 36 15.70 4.93 -9.45
C GLN A 36 15.11 4.77 -10.85
N ASN A 37 14.17 5.66 -11.20
CA ASN A 37 13.68 5.83 -12.56
C ASN A 37 14.12 7.19 -13.10
N LYS A 38 15.16 7.18 -13.94
CA LYS A 38 15.76 8.42 -14.49
C LYS A 38 14.82 9.18 -15.43
N LYS A 39 13.94 8.47 -16.16
CA LYS A 39 12.98 9.08 -17.10
C LYS A 39 11.99 9.99 -16.38
N HIS A 40 11.53 9.56 -15.21
CA HIS A 40 10.55 10.28 -14.40
C HIS A 40 11.17 10.99 -13.19
N SER A 41 12.51 10.96 -13.07
CA SER A 41 13.25 11.53 -11.94
C SER A 41 12.80 11.03 -10.57
N VAL A 42 12.31 9.80 -10.49
CA VAL A 42 11.80 9.18 -9.27
C VAL A 42 12.88 8.38 -8.59
N GLU A 43 13.06 8.61 -7.29
CA GLU A 43 13.93 7.82 -6.41
C GLU A 43 13.18 7.45 -5.14
N LEU A 44 13.39 6.21 -4.68
CA LEU A 44 12.85 5.72 -3.41
C LEU A 44 13.65 4.53 -2.88
N MET A 45 13.32 4.13 -1.65
CA MET A 45 13.77 2.87 -1.05
C MET A 45 12.57 1.95 -0.88
N TYR A 46 12.70 0.66 -1.18
CA TYR A 46 11.66 -0.33 -1.05
C TYR A 46 12.19 -1.62 -0.41
N PRO A 47 11.36 -2.47 0.21
CA PRO A 47 11.80 -3.71 0.87
C PRO A 47 12.59 -4.61 -0.06
N SER A 48 13.68 -5.19 0.44
CA SER A 48 14.62 -5.95 -0.40
C SER A 48 14.04 -7.25 -0.96
N ASP A 49 13.02 -7.80 -0.33
CA ASP A 49 12.26 -9.00 -0.72
C ASP A 49 11.13 -8.72 -1.71
N TRP A 50 10.74 -7.45 -1.89
CA TRP A 50 9.76 -7.08 -2.89
C TRP A 50 10.34 -7.11 -4.31
N THR A 51 9.48 -7.39 -5.29
CA THR A 51 9.78 -7.28 -6.72
C THR A 51 9.16 -6.02 -7.30
N TYR A 52 9.63 -5.58 -8.48
CA TYR A 52 8.98 -4.49 -9.17
C TYR A 52 8.86 -4.75 -10.68
N VAL A 53 7.87 -4.10 -11.29
CA VAL A 53 7.63 -4.09 -12.74
C VAL A 53 7.57 -2.65 -13.22
N GLU A 54 8.36 -2.31 -14.23
CA GLU A 54 8.29 -1.02 -14.92
C GLU A 54 7.34 -1.11 -16.12
N PHE A 55 6.57 -0.05 -16.29
CA PHE A 55 5.63 0.06 -17.40
C PHE A 55 6.15 1.05 -18.44
N LYS A 56 6.10 0.66 -19.71
CA LYS A 56 6.50 1.53 -20.83
C LYS A 56 5.27 2.28 -21.33
N ASP A 57 5.08 3.52 -20.81
CA ASP A 57 4.09 4.49 -21.32
C ASP A 57 2.68 3.89 -21.51
N GLN A 58 2.24 3.03 -20.62
CA GLN A 58 0.90 2.47 -20.65
C GLN A 58 -0.02 3.39 -19.84
N PHE A 59 -1.02 3.95 -20.53
CA PHE A 59 -2.09 4.67 -19.87
C PHE A 59 -3.07 3.64 -19.30
N PHE A 60 -3.20 3.68 -17.99
CA PHE A 60 -4.21 2.93 -17.28
C PHE A 60 -5.02 3.95 -16.49
N ASP A 61 -6.30 3.73 -16.43
CA ASP A 61 -7.24 4.40 -15.56
C ASP A 61 -7.03 5.91 -15.31
N ASN A 62 -8.02 6.70 -15.68
CA ASN A 62 -8.08 8.15 -15.39
C ASN A 62 -7.00 9.05 -16.03
N ASP A 63 -6.44 8.69 -17.17
CA ASP A 63 -5.34 9.41 -17.85
C ASP A 63 -4.03 9.45 -17.05
N LEU A 64 -3.89 8.63 -16.01
CA LEU A 64 -2.64 8.43 -15.27
C LEU A 64 -1.79 7.36 -15.95
N SER A 65 -0.53 7.67 -16.21
CA SER A 65 0.46 6.69 -16.68
C SER A 65 1.09 5.97 -15.50
N ILE A 66 1.06 4.63 -15.52
CA ILE A 66 1.79 3.85 -14.52
C ILE A 66 3.28 3.88 -14.86
N ILE A 67 4.11 4.25 -13.90
CA ILE A 67 5.57 4.23 -14.00
C ILE A 67 6.08 2.86 -13.57
N THR A 68 5.71 2.43 -12.37
CA THR A 68 6.18 1.18 -11.77
C THR A 68 5.21 0.69 -10.70
N SER A 69 5.18 -0.62 -10.50
CA SER A 69 4.50 -1.26 -9.37
C SER A 69 5.49 -2.13 -8.62
N PHE A 70 5.44 -2.08 -7.30
CA PHE A 70 6.22 -2.92 -6.38
C PHE A 70 5.26 -3.87 -5.70
N ILE A 71 5.64 -5.14 -5.61
CA ILE A 71 4.77 -6.23 -5.22
C ILE A 71 5.45 -7.02 -4.10
N SER A 72 4.73 -7.25 -2.99
CA SER A 72 5.20 -8.07 -1.88
C SER A 72 5.39 -9.54 -2.30
N PRO A 73 6.23 -10.31 -1.61
CA PRO A 73 6.13 -11.76 -1.68
C PRO A 73 4.78 -12.22 -1.10
N LEU A 74 4.34 -13.43 -1.44
CA LEU A 74 3.26 -14.08 -0.71
C LEU A 74 3.77 -14.49 0.67
N ASP A 75 3.01 -14.20 1.73
CA ASP A 75 3.40 -14.53 3.10
C ASP A 75 3.35 -16.03 3.39
N SER A 76 2.52 -16.76 2.65
CA SER A 76 2.39 -18.21 2.77
C SER A 76 1.78 -18.84 1.52
N SER A 77 1.75 -20.18 1.46
CA SER A 77 1.10 -20.90 0.35
C SER A 77 -0.42 -20.79 0.33
N VAL A 78 -1.03 -20.28 1.39
CA VAL A 78 -2.50 -20.05 1.48
C VAL A 78 -2.86 -18.57 1.31
N ASP A 79 -1.86 -17.70 1.31
CA ASP A 79 -2.05 -16.30 0.99
C ASP A 79 -2.46 -16.14 -0.48
N THR A 80 -3.55 -15.45 -0.71
CA THR A 80 -4.14 -15.24 -2.04
C THR A 80 -4.08 -13.79 -2.50
N PHE A 81 -3.52 -12.90 -1.68
CA PHE A 81 -3.41 -11.48 -1.98
C PHE A 81 -1.98 -10.99 -1.74
N GLN A 82 -1.37 -10.40 -2.76
CA GLN A 82 -0.08 -9.73 -2.63
C GLN A 82 -0.33 -8.23 -2.47
N GLU A 83 0.25 -7.64 -1.44
CA GLU A 83 0.27 -6.19 -1.27
C GLU A 83 1.13 -5.59 -2.36
N TYR A 84 0.73 -4.41 -2.80
CA TYR A 84 1.53 -3.68 -3.78
C TYR A 84 1.39 -2.18 -3.60
N PHE A 85 2.39 -1.45 -4.08
CA PHE A 85 2.23 -0.02 -4.32
C PHE A 85 2.62 0.35 -5.75
N THR A 86 1.92 1.31 -6.29
CA THR A 86 2.07 1.74 -7.67
C THR A 86 2.36 3.23 -7.71
N ILE A 87 3.33 3.62 -8.52
CA ILE A 87 3.64 5.01 -8.82
C ILE A 87 3.05 5.32 -10.19
N LYS A 88 2.18 6.33 -10.20
CA LYS A 88 1.53 6.85 -11.40
C LYS A 88 1.87 8.32 -11.57
N SER A 89 1.81 8.83 -12.79
CA SER A 89 1.98 10.26 -13.05
C SER A 89 1.08 10.76 -14.16
N LYS A 90 0.83 12.08 -14.12
CA LYS A 90 0.13 12.82 -15.17
C LYS A 90 0.76 14.21 -15.30
N ILE A 91 0.83 14.70 -16.53
CA ILE A 91 1.07 16.12 -16.79
C ILE A 91 -0.28 16.82 -16.79
N LEU A 92 -0.45 17.83 -15.96
CA LEU A 92 -1.65 18.67 -15.97
C LEU A 92 -1.65 19.59 -17.20
N ASP A 93 -2.81 19.80 -17.74
CA ASP A 93 -2.99 20.85 -18.75
C ASP A 93 -2.67 22.23 -18.16
N PRO A 94 -2.16 23.17 -18.94
CA PRO A 94 -1.74 24.50 -18.44
C PRO A 94 -2.84 25.29 -17.71
N GLU A 95 -4.09 25.01 -18.03
CA GLU A 95 -5.27 25.66 -17.44
C GLU A 95 -5.81 24.90 -16.21
N ASP A 96 -5.30 23.71 -15.94
CA ASP A 96 -5.77 22.90 -14.85
C ASP A 96 -5.02 23.22 -13.55
N THR A 97 -5.72 23.12 -12.44
CA THR A 97 -5.14 23.29 -11.10
C THR A 97 -5.04 21.95 -10.39
N PHE A 98 -4.12 21.86 -9.43
CA PHE A 98 -4.01 20.67 -8.59
C PHE A 98 -5.34 20.35 -7.85
N SER A 99 -6.06 21.37 -7.42
CA SER A 99 -7.37 21.21 -6.77
C SER A 99 -8.41 20.66 -7.73
N ASN A 100 -8.47 21.16 -8.96
CA ASN A 100 -9.39 20.66 -9.97
C ASN A 100 -9.06 19.20 -10.33
N HIS A 101 -7.79 18.90 -10.55
CA HIS A 101 -7.33 17.54 -10.79
C HIS A 101 -7.77 16.59 -9.66
N PHE A 102 -7.50 16.95 -8.40
CA PHE A 102 -7.87 16.12 -7.25
C PHE A 102 -9.39 15.90 -7.16
N ASN A 103 -10.18 16.97 -7.33
CA ASN A 103 -11.63 16.87 -7.26
C ASN A 103 -12.20 15.99 -8.38
N SER A 104 -11.73 16.19 -9.62
CA SER A 104 -12.13 15.35 -10.76
C SER A 104 -11.73 13.89 -10.57
N TYR A 105 -10.53 13.65 -10.04
CA TYR A 105 -10.07 12.31 -9.69
C TYR A 105 -10.98 11.66 -8.64
N LEU A 106 -11.31 12.38 -7.56
CA LEU A 106 -12.15 11.89 -6.48
C LEU A 106 -13.58 11.57 -6.96
N GLU A 107 -14.18 12.42 -7.79
CA GLU A 107 -15.50 12.16 -8.36
C GLU A 107 -15.47 10.91 -9.26
N LYS A 108 -14.49 10.80 -10.14
CA LYS A 108 -14.33 9.63 -11.00
C LYS A 108 -14.09 8.34 -10.21
N LEU A 109 -13.32 8.41 -9.12
CA LEU A 109 -13.11 7.28 -8.21
C LEU A 109 -14.44 6.80 -7.60
N LYS A 110 -15.30 7.72 -7.14
CA LYS A 110 -16.63 7.41 -6.60
C LYS A 110 -17.58 6.80 -7.65
N GLU A 111 -17.45 7.22 -8.90
CA GLU A 111 -18.26 6.71 -10.01
C GLU A 111 -17.83 5.30 -10.46
N THR A 112 -16.53 5.03 -10.44
CA THR A 112 -15.95 3.79 -11.00
C THR A 112 -15.81 2.66 -9.99
N VAL A 113 -15.61 3.00 -8.72
CA VAL A 113 -15.41 2.02 -7.64
C VAL A 113 -16.71 1.78 -6.88
N THR A 114 -17.29 0.61 -7.06
CA THR A 114 -18.51 0.23 -6.32
C THR A 114 -18.22 -0.03 -4.84
N ASN A 115 -19.16 0.38 -3.98
CA ASN A 115 -19.05 0.21 -2.52
C ASN A 115 -17.80 0.86 -1.92
N ILE A 116 -17.37 1.98 -2.47
CA ILE A 116 -16.25 2.75 -1.94
C ILE A 116 -16.63 3.39 -0.58
N ASN A 117 -15.74 3.28 0.37
CA ASN A 117 -15.79 3.95 1.66
C ASN A 117 -14.54 4.82 1.83
N ILE A 118 -14.69 6.14 1.69
CA ILE A 118 -13.61 7.09 1.89
C ILE A 118 -13.54 7.42 3.38
N SER A 119 -12.47 6.95 4.02
CA SER A 119 -12.27 7.09 5.47
C SER A 119 -11.50 8.33 5.86
N ASN A 120 -10.63 8.86 4.97
CA ASN A 120 -9.83 10.03 5.27
C ASN A 120 -9.42 10.78 4.00
N ILE A 121 -9.54 12.10 4.04
CA ILE A 121 -8.94 13.04 3.06
C ILE A 121 -8.19 14.08 3.87
N LYS A 122 -6.91 14.26 3.59
CA LYS A 122 -6.08 15.20 4.32
C LYS A 122 -5.24 16.05 3.37
N ASP A 123 -5.33 17.36 3.53
CA ASP A 123 -4.39 18.30 2.92
C ASP A 123 -3.10 18.30 3.75
N ILE A 124 -2.04 17.72 3.18
CA ILE A 124 -0.71 17.77 3.81
C ILE A 124 -0.09 19.15 3.56
N SER A 125 -0.32 19.68 2.36
CA SER A 125 0.05 21.06 1.96
C SER A 125 -0.82 21.49 0.77
N ASN A 126 -0.64 22.70 0.27
CA ASN A 126 -1.30 23.17 -0.96
C ASN A 126 -0.90 22.40 -2.23
N ARG A 127 0.12 21.54 -2.15
CA ARG A 127 0.65 20.73 -3.25
C ARG A 127 0.60 19.22 -2.99
N ASN A 128 0.18 18.81 -1.80
CA ASN A 128 0.21 17.40 -1.39
C ASN A 128 -1.08 17.05 -0.67
N LYS A 129 -1.72 15.98 -1.13
CA LYS A 129 -2.91 15.41 -0.51
C LYS A 129 -2.70 13.94 -0.14
N TYR A 130 -3.41 13.50 0.86
CA TYR A 130 -3.52 12.11 1.25
C TYR A 130 -4.98 11.69 1.17
N LEU A 131 -5.23 10.54 0.59
CA LEU A 131 -6.53 9.91 0.46
C LEU A 131 -6.46 8.49 1.00
N GLN A 132 -7.38 8.12 1.86
CA GLN A 132 -7.53 6.76 2.36
C GLN A 132 -8.95 6.28 2.07
N TYR A 133 -9.07 5.13 1.46
CA TYR A 133 -10.35 4.52 1.15
C TYR A 133 -10.29 3.00 1.13
N SER A 134 -11.46 2.37 1.23
CA SER A 134 -11.62 0.93 1.06
C SER A 134 -12.80 0.63 0.16
N PHE A 135 -12.82 -0.57 -0.41
CA PHE A 135 -13.94 -1.06 -1.21
C PHE A 135 -13.98 -2.59 -1.18
N SER A 136 -15.13 -3.14 -1.54
CA SER A 136 -15.33 -4.59 -1.58
C SER A 136 -15.69 -5.02 -3.00
N PRO A 137 -14.73 -5.54 -3.78
CA PRO A 137 -14.97 -5.99 -5.15
C PRO A 137 -15.85 -7.25 -5.20
N GLN A 138 -15.83 -8.03 -4.13
CA GLN A 138 -16.65 -9.23 -3.95
C GLN A 138 -16.94 -9.48 -2.47
N SER A 139 -17.94 -10.33 -2.18
CA SER A 139 -18.33 -10.67 -0.80
C SER A 139 -17.14 -11.24 -0.01
N GLY A 140 -16.91 -10.68 1.17
CA GLY A 140 -15.89 -11.15 2.11
C GLY A 140 -14.47 -10.63 1.85
N LEU A 141 -14.23 -9.90 0.75
CA LEU A 141 -12.96 -9.26 0.48
C LEU A 141 -13.07 -7.76 0.66
N VAL A 142 -12.27 -7.19 1.53
CA VAL A 142 -12.11 -5.72 1.68
C VAL A 142 -10.71 -5.35 1.24
N ILE A 143 -10.62 -4.42 0.30
CA ILE A 143 -9.37 -3.84 -0.19
C ILE A 143 -9.22 -2.45 0.40
N ASN A 144 -8.09 -2.19 1.04
CA ASN A 144 -7.71 -0.90 1.58
C ASN A 144 -6.70 -0.22 0.68
N LYS A 145 -6.85 1.08 0.50
CA LYS A 145 -5.92 1.91 -0.27
C LYS A 145 -5.52 3.16 0.50
N ASP A 146 -4.21 3.40 0.51
CA ASP A 146 -3.61 4.66 0.93
C ASP A 146 -2.97 5.32 -0.29
N GLU A 147 -3.35 6.54 -0.57
CA GLU A 147 -2.85 7.26 -1.73
C GLU A 147 -2.26 8.61 -1.34
N TYR A 148 -1.04 8.84 -1.79
CA TYR A 148 -0.32 10.11 -1.63
C TYR A 148 -0.21 10.78 -2.99
N ILE A 149 -0.72 12.00 -3.09
CA ILE A 149 -0.81 12.75 -4.34
C ILE A 149 0.03 14.01 -4.21
N PHE A 150 1.00 14.19 -5.12
CA PHE A 150 1.98 15.26 -5.09
C PHE A 150 1.95 16.07 -6.38
N LEU A 151 1.93 17.41 -6.27
CA LEU A 151 2.16 18.31 -7.39
C LEU A 151 3.62 18.74 -7.39
N ILE A 152 4.33 18.46 -8.49
CA ILE A 152 5.74 18.81 -8.70
C ILE A 152 5.84 19.78 -9.88
N ASN A 153 6.72 20.76 -9.77
CA ASN A 153 7.03 21.73 -10.83
C ASN A 153 5.80 22.40 -11.49
N ASN A 154 4.72 22.58 -10.71
CA ASN A 154 3.44 23.20 -11.08
C ASN A 154 2.57 22.46 -12.09
N ASN A 155 3.04 21.41 -12.74
CA ASN A 155 2.26 20.70 -13.75
C ASN A 155 2.42 19.18 -13.73
N TYR A 156 3.33 18.61 -12.93
CA TYR A 156 3.47 17.17 -12.80
C TYR A 156 2.77 16.69 -11.53
N VAL A 157 1.80 15.80 -11.68
CA VAL A 157 1.16 15.14 -10.54
C VAL A 157 1.63 13.70 -10.48
N PHE A 158 2.04 13.28 -9.29
CA PHE A 158 2.36 11.90 -8.95
C PHE A 158 1.35 11.36 -7.96
N HIS A 159 0.92 10.14 -8.22
CA HIS A 159 0.10 9.33 -7.32
C HIS A 159 0.92 8.14 -6.86
N ILE A 160 1.06 7.95 -5.57
CA ILE A 160 1.64 6.75 -4.97
C ILE A 160 0.51 6.04 -4.22
N GLU A 161 0.03 4.95 -4.79
CA GLU A 161 -1.10 4.19 -4.30
C GLU A 161 -0.62 2.87 -3.70
N PHE A 162 -0.85 2.67 -2.43
CA PHE A 162 -0.65 1.40 -1.75
C PHE A 162 -1.97 0.63 -1.66
N THR A 163 -1.91 -0.67 -1.86
CA THR A 163 -3.08 -1.56 -1.87
C THR A 163 -2.80 -2.80 -1.04
N SER A 164 -3.68 -3.12 -0.10
CA SER A 164 -3.66 -4.35 0.69
C SER A 164 -5.07 -4.88 0.95
N ASN A 165 -5.17 -6.13 1.36
CA ASN A 165 -6.37 -6.65 1.98
C ASN A 165 -6.54 -6.07 3.41
N ASP A 166 -7.68 -6.36 4.08
CA ASP A 166 -7.99 -5.80 5.40
C ASP A 166 -7.15 -6.42 6.52
N ASP A 167 -6.82 -7.70 6.40
CA ASP A 167 -6.07 -8.44 7.41
C ASP A 167 -4.64 -7.92 7.57
N ASP A 168 -3.99 -7.62 6.46
CA ASP A 168 -2.58 -7.20 6.41
C ASP A 168 -2.39 -5.68 6.50
N TYR A 169 -3.47 -4.90 6.31
CA TYR A 169 -3.38 -3.45 6.20
C TYR A 169 -2.63 -2.76 7.35
N LYS A 170 -2.84 -3.19 8.59
CA LYS A 170 -2.16 -2.59 9.76
C LYS A 170 -0.67 -2.87 9.77
N ALA A 171 -0.25 -4.07 9.41
CA ALA A 171 1.16 -4.48 9.38
C ALA A 171 1.92 -3.64 8.33
N PHE A 172 1.34 -3.46 7.16
CA PHE A 172 1.97 -2.73 6.06
C PHE A 172 1.91 -1.20 6.18
N LYS A 173 1.02 -0.64 7.00
CA LYS A 173 0.89 0.82 7.18
C LYS A 173 2.19 1.50 7.61
N SER A 174 2.91 0.90 8.54
CA SER A 174 4.21 1.42 9.01
C SER A 174 5.26 1.38 7.88
N LEU A 175 5.27 0.30 7.10
CA LEU A 175 6.16 0.12 5.97
C LEU A 175 5.93 1.19 4.90
N ILE A 176 4.68 1.47 4.55
CA ILE A 176 4.33 2.51 3.57
C ILE A 176 4.80 3.89 4.01
N ASN A 177 4.58 4.25 5.27
CA ASN A 177 5.08 5.53 5.79
C ASN A 177 6.60 5.65 5.64
N LYS A 178 7.32 4.55 5.83
CA LYS A 178 8.77 4.51 5.65
C LYS A 178 9.15 4.67 4.17
N ILE A 179 8.48 3.97 3.24
CA ILE A 179 8.70 4.12 1.79
C ILE A 179 8.46 5.57 1.35
N ILE A 180 7.33 6.16 1.76
CA ILE A 180 7.00 7.56 1.45
C ILE A 180 8.04 8.54 1.99
N SER A 181 8.63 8.28 3.16
CA SER A 181 9.69 9.13 3.71
C SER A 181 10.96 9.16 2.87
N TYR A 182 11.19 8.13 2.08
CA TYR A 182 12.34 8.03 1.14
C TYR A 182 12.00 8.49 -0.28
N PHE A 183 10.73 8.72 -0.59
CA PHE A 183 10.34 9.15 -1.92
C PHE A 183 10.89 10.54 -2.25
N ARG A 184 11.54 10.65 -3.42
CA ARG A 184 12.12 11.90 -3.95
C ARG A 184 11.82 11.99 -5.43
N ILE A 185 11.65 13.23 -5.88
CA ILE A 185 11.60 13.59 -7.30
C ILE A 185 12.66 14.66 -7.52
N ASN A 186 13.63 14.39 -8.40
CA ASN A 186 14.79 15.22 -8.68
C ASN A 186 14.60 16.07 -9.94
#